data_f36f56b85ec07a5089825b98f4ecc0e3
#
_entry.id   f36f56b85ec07a5089825b98f4ecc0e3
#
_cell.length_a   1.000
_cell.length_b   1.000
_cell.length_c   1.000
_cell.angle_alpha   90.00
_cell.angle_beta   90.00
_cell.angle_gamma   90.00
#
_symmetry.space_group_name_H-M   'P 1'
#
loop_
_entity.id
_entity.type
_entity.pdbx_description
1 polymer ?
#
loop_
_entity_poly.entity_id
_entity_poly.type
_entity_poly.pdbx_seq_one_letter_code
_entity_poly.pdbx_strand_id
1 'polypeptide(L)'
;MSSRSSTANVETNLQHVSFPCVLYRGKLRNVYTFKLSVWSAVALSVRKVIMASITTADFKNGLGLKIKDKICTIVEFQHVKPGKGGAFVRYKTKDLKTGRVVEQTCNAGSKFESVTLTTTEMQYLYNDGDHYYFMNMETYDQIPVPADFIGDNAKWLRENDVCQLLYADEDLMGVNPPMFIEAEITETDPGFKGDTVQGGSKPATIDTGAVVQVPMYLNVGEKIKVDTRDGKFVSRV
;
A
#
# COMPACT_ATOMS: atom_id res chain seq x y z
N MET A 1 -59.05 -4.53 10.23
CA MET A 1 -58.80 -4.25 8.83
C MET A 1 -57.27 -4.32 8.66
N SER A 2 -56.76 -5.43 8.46
CA SER A 2 -56.25 -6.18 7.32
C SER A 2 -55.39 -5.33 6.36
N SER A 3 -54.07 -5.50 6.42
CA SER A 3 -53.21 -5.26 5.27
C SER A 3 -52.04 -6.26 5.26
N ARG A 4 -51.99 -6.96 4.16
CA ARG A 4 -51.18 -8.13 3.83
C ARG A 4 -49.71 -7.78 3.58
N SER A 5 -48.83 -8.64 4.08
CA SER A 5 -47.43 -8.79 3.67
C SER A 5 -47.31 -9.23 2.23
N SER A 6 -46.45 -8.58 1.44
CA SER A 6 -46.01 -9.00 0.12
C SER A 6 -44.56 -9.52 0.21
N THR A 7 -44.42 -10.83 0.13
CA THR A 7 -43.14 -11.52 -0.07
C THR A 7 -42.87 -11.59 -1.57
N ALA A 8 -41.81 -10.91 -2.03
CA ALA A 8 -41.30 -11.01 -3.39
C ALA A 8 -40.38 -12.24 -3.50
N ASN A 9 -40.82 -13.21 -4.29
CA ASN A 9 -40.04 -14.35 -4.78
C ASN A 9 -38.99 -13.85 -5.78
N VAL A 10 -37.72 -14.14 -5.51
CA VAL A 10 -36.66 -14.04 -6.51
C VAL A 10 -36.51 -15.42 -7.16
N GLU A 11 -37.06 -15.56 -8.36
CA GLU A 11 -36.83 -16.72 -9.21
C GLU A 11 -35.44 -16.65 -9.84
N THR A 12 -34.59 -17.61 -9.49
CA THR A 12 -33.28 -17.84 -10.10
C THR A 12 -33.47 -18.50 -11.47
N ASN A 13 -33.08 -17.78 -12.49
CA ASN A 13 -33.10 -18.22 -13.89
C ASN A 13 -31.90 -19.14 -14.14
N LEU A 14 -32.13 -20.45 -14.13
CA LEU A 14 -31.18 -21.49 -14.53
C LEU A 14 -31.19 -21.63 -16.05
N GLN A 15 -30.22 -21.04 -16.72
CA GLN A 15 -30.01 -21.29 -18.14
C GLN A 15 -29.43 -22.69 -18.36
N HIS A 16 -30.16 -23.50 -19.06
CA HIS A 16 -29.77 -24.81 -19.57
C HIS A 16 -28.63 -24.68 -20.58
N VAL A 17 -27.42 -25.12 -20.19
CA VAL A 17 -26.30 -25.32 -21.12
C VAL A 17 -26.31 -26.77 -21.57
N SER A 18 -26.76 -26.98 -22.82
CA SER A 18 -26.75 -28.25 -23.53
C SER A 18 -25.33 -28.55 -24.03
N PHE A 19 -24.70 -29.62 -23.56
CA PHE A 19 -23.45 -30.17 -24.11
C PHE A 19 -23.74 -31.36 -25.03
N PRO A 20 -23.05 -31.48 -26.20
CA PRO A 20 -23.27 -32.56 -27.13
C PRO A 20 -22.66 -33.84 -26.63
N CYS A 21 -23.43 -34.92 -26.71
CA CYS A 21 -23.07 -36.29 -26.40
C CYS A 21 -22.28 -36.87 -27.58
N VAL A 22 -20.99 -37.16 -27.41
CA VAL A 22 -20.20 -37.89 -28.41
C VAL A 22 -20.21 -39.37 -28.07
N LEU A 23 -20.86 -40.17 -28.91
CA LEU A 23 -20.89 -41.65 -28.87
C LEU A 23 -19.56 -42.20 -29.40
N TYR A 24 -18.75 -42.85 -28.55
CA TYR A 24 -17.65 -43.69 -28.96
C TYR A 24 -17.76 -45.09 -28.32
N ARG A 25 -18.05 -46.07 -29.21
CA ARG A 25 -18.02 -47.51 -29.01
C ARG A 25 -18.12 -48.08 -27.57
N GLY A 26 -19.32 -48.45 -27.17
CA GLY A 26 -19.63 -49.75 -26.63
C GLY A 26 -19.03 -50.19 -25.30
N LYS A 27 -19.09 -49.36 -24.23
CA LYS A 27 -19.15 -49.82 -22.83
C LYS A 27 -19.51 -48.66 -21.92
N LEU A 28 -20.73 -48.72 -21.38
CA LEU A 28 -21.16 -47.84 -20.29
C LEU A 28 -20.34 -48.13 -19.03
N ARG A 29 -19.33 -47.30 -18.76
CA ARG A 29 -18.70 -47.25 -17.43
C ARG A 29 -19.22 -45.98 -16.78
N ASN A 30 -19.89 -46.17 -15.65
CA ASN A 30 -20.51 -45.16 -14.83
C ASN A 30 -19.44 -44.16 -14.32
N VAL A 31 -19.36 -42.99 -14.95
CA VAL A 31 -18.36 -41.92 -14.64
C VAL A 31 -18.88 -40.98 -13.55
N TYR A 32 -20.04 -41.29 -12.97
CA TYR A 32 -20.71 -40.38 -12.02
C TYR A 32 -20.24 -40.51 -10.55
N THR A 33 -19.36 -41.42 -10.23
CA THR A 33 -18.93 -41.64 -8.83
C THR A 33 -17.63 -40.93 -8.46
N PHE A 34 -16.98 -40.17 -9.36
CA PHE A 34 -15.68 -39.55 -9.05
C PHE A 34 -15.67 -38.01 -8.96
N LYS A 35 -16.82 -37.37 -9.10
CA LYS A 35 -16.89 -35.90 -9.07
C LYS A 35 -17.52 -35.28 -7.80
N LEU A 36 -17.95 -36.09 -6.85
CA LEU A 36 -18.54 -35.56 -5.60
C LEU A 36 -17.54 -35.45 -4.44
N SER A 37 -16.34 -36.00 -4.56
CA SER A 37 -15.34 -35.93 -3.48
C SER A 37 -14.34 -34.78 -3.60
N VAL A 38 -14.28 -34.07 -4.74
CA VAL A 38 -13.35 -32.95 -4.93
C VAL A 38 -13.99 -31.59 -4.65
N TRP A 39 -15.31 -31.51 -4.64
CA TRP A 39 -16.02 -30.26 -4.33
C TRP A 39 -16.27 -30.00 -2.84
N SER A 40 -16.05 -30.99 -1.98
CA SER A 40 -16.16 -30.79 -0.53
C SER A 40 -14.85 -30.35 0.14
N ALA A 41 -13.74 -30.33 -0.60
CA ALA A 41 -12.43 -29.93 -0.06
C ALA A 41 -12.04 -28.49 -0.39
N VAL A 42 -12.82 -27.77 -1.22
CA VAL A 42 -12.71 -26.32 -1.43
C VAL A 42 -13.69 -25.56 -0.53
N ALA A 43 -14.24 -26.22 0.49
CA ALA A 43 -14.96 -25.55 1.56
C ALA A 43 -13.96 -24.74 2.37
N LEU A 44 -13.90 -23.46 2.04
CA LEU A 44 -13.65 -22.35 2.95
C LEU A 44 -12.71 -22.70 4.11
N SER A 45 -11.44 -22.78 3.84
CA SER A 45 -10.48 -22.25 4.80
C SER A 45 -10.65 -20.73 4.82
N VAL A 46 -11.76 -20.25 5.36
CA VAL A 46 -11.80 -18.93 5.98
C VAL A 46 -10.78 -19.05 7.11
N ARG A 47 -9.52 -18.78 6.79
CA ARG A 47 -8.52 -18.50 7.81
C ARG A 47 -9.12 -17.32 8.56
N LYS A 48 -9.74 -17.64 9.70
CA LYS A 48 -10.10 -16.65 10.71
C LYS A 48 -8.79 -15.96 11.01
N VAL A 49 -8.58 -14.78 10.40
CA VAL A 49 -7.47 -13.90 10.73
C VAL A 49 -7.64 -13.71 12.22
N ILE A 50 -6.78 -14.35 13.00
CA ILE A 50 -6.76 -14.18 14.45
C ILE A 50 -6.19 -12.79 14.62
N MET A 51 -7.05 -11.78 14.62
CA MET A 51 -6.68 -10.42 14.97
C MET A 51 -6.14 -10.48 16.39
N ALA A 52 -4.82 -10.39 16.51
CA ALA A 52 -4.18 -10.42 17.80
C ALA A 52 -4.57 -9.13 18.54
N SER A 53 -5.32 -9.27 19.64
CA SER A 53 -5.61 -8.13 20.50
C SER A 53 -4.39 -7.82 21.35
N ILE A 54 -3.87 -6.63 21.24
CA ILE A 54 -2.75 -6.13 22.03
C ILE A 54 -3.22 -5.09 23.03
N THR A 55 -2.45 -4.92 24.08
CA THR A 55 -2.68 -3.90 25.10
C THR A 55 -1.73 -2.73 24.92
N THR A 56 -2.01 -1.60 25.56
CA THR A 56 -1.10 -0.45 25.55
C THR A 56 0.29 -0.74 26.12
N ALA A 57 0.47 -1.85 26.86
CA ALA A 57 1.77 -2.27 27.36
C ALA A 57 2.68 -2.82 26.25
N ASP A 58 2.07 -3.31 25.16
CA ASP A 58 2.78 -3.94 24.04
C ASP A 58 3.10 -2.94 22.92
N PHE A 59 2.81 -1.64 23.11
CA PHE A 59 3.04 -0.62 22.11
C PHE A 59 4.53 -0.52 21.76
N LYS A 60 4.80 -0.49 20.46
CA LYS A 60 6.13 -0.28 19.86
C LYS A 60 6.00 0.67 18.68
N ASN A 61 7.05 1.44 18.41
CA ASN A 61 7.11 2.25 17.20
C ASN A 61 7.11 1.34 15.97
N GLY A 62 6.33 1.71 14.95
CA GLY A 62 6.15 0.90 13.74
C GLY A 62 5.06 -0.17 13.83
N LEU A 63 4.41 -0.34 14.98
CA LEU A 63 3.33 -1.31 15.15
C LEU A 63 2.07 -0.86 14.40
N GLY A 64 1.49 -1.78 13.58
CA GLY A 64 0.21 -1.58 12.92
C GLY A 64 -0.97 -1.77 13.86
N LEU A 65 -1.89 -0.82 13.85
CA LEU A 65 -3.14 -0.86 14.61
C LEU A 65 -4.34 -0.61 13.70
N LYS A 66 -5.42 -1.34 13.93
CA LYS A 66 -6.71 -1.02 13.34
C LYS A 66 -7.52 -0.18 14.31
N ILE A 67 -7.81 1.07 13.93
CA ILE A 67 -8.59 2.03 14.70
C ILE A 67 -9.75 2.50 13.84
N LYS A 68 -11.00 2.16 14.20
CA LYS A 68 -12.22 2.58 13.47
C LYS A 68 -12.12 2.36 11.96
N ASP A 69 -11.80 1.14 11.54
CA ASP A 69 -11.64 0.73 10.13
C ASP A 69 -10.47 1.40 9.36
N LYS A 70 -9.61 2.11 10.07
CA LYS A 70 -8.37 2.67 9.52
C LYS A 70 -7.18 1.89 10.02
N ILE A 71 -6.27 1.59 9.12
CA ILE A 71 -5.00 0.97 9.46
C ILE A 71 -3.98 2.09 9.67
N CYS A 72 -3.45 2.15 10.89
CA CYS A 72 -2.53 3.19 11.33
C CYS A 72 -1.26 2.57 11.90
N THR A 73 -0.14 3.25 11.76
CA THR A 73 1.13 2.86 12.38
C THR A 73 1.43 3.77 13.57
N ILE A 74 1.91 3.20 14.68
CA ILE A 74 2.40 3.98 15.82
C ILE A 74 3.73 4.63 15.45
N VAL A 75 3.76 5.96 15.47
CA VAL A 75 4.99 6.76 15.26
C VAL A 75 5.72 6.96 16.57
N GLU A 76 4.99 7.36 17.60
CA GLU A 76 5.51 7.67 18.93
C GLU A 76 4.47 7.36 19.98
N PHE A 77 4.89 6.89 21.14
CA PHE A 77 4.00 6.71 22.29
C PHE A 77 4.69 7.07 23.60
N GLN A 78 3.91 7.51 24.56
CA GLN A 78 4.39 7.91 25.89
C GLN A 78 3.42 7.43 26.96
N HIS A 79 3.92 6.65 27.92
CA HIS A 79 3.19 6.27 29.13
C HIS A 79 3.25 7.40 30.16
N VAL A 80 2.10 7.90 30.58
CA VAL A 80 1.98 8.95 31.59
C VAL A 80 1.34 8.36 32.83
N LYS A 81 2.04 8.46 33.96
CA LYS A 81 1.55 8.07 35.28
C LYS A 81 1.42 9.33 36.13
N PRO A 82 0.24 9.98 36.16
CA PRO A 82 0.01 11.13 37.03
C PRO A 82 0.03 10.66 38.49
N GLY A 83 0.49 11.53 39.39
CA GLY A 83 0.54 11.22 40.82
C GLY A 83 -0.85 10.99 41.47
N LYS A 84 -1.88 11.59 40.88
CA LYS A 84 -3.29 11.37 41.24
C LYS A 84 -4.07 11.09 39.97
N GLY A 85 -4.79 9.95 39.90
CA GLY A 85 -5.58 9.53 38.72
C GLY A 85 -5.08 8.25 38.08
N GLY A 86 -5.80 7.76 37.06
CA GLY A 86 -5.45 6.57 36.30
C GLY A 86 -4.28 6.84 35.34
N ALA A 87 -3.43 5.84 35.13
CA ALA A 87 -2.39 5.90 34.10
C ALA A 87 -3.02 5.95 32.71
N PHE A 88 -2.46 6.75 31.84
CA PHE A 88 -2.88 6.87 30.44
C PHE A 88 -1.68 6.84 29.49
N VAL A 89 -1.94 6.51 28.22
CA VAL A 89 -0.94 6.50 27.16
C VAL A 89 -1.33 7.53 26.12
N ARG A 90 -0.39 8.43 25.82
CA ARG A 90 -0.47 9.35 24.71
C ARG A 90 0.30 8.75 23.56
N TYR A 91 -0.29 8.69 22.38
CA TYR A 91 0.35 8.08 21.22
C TYR A 91 0.01 8.83 19.93
N LYS A 92 0.95 8.86 19.02
CA LYS A 92 0.79 9.42 17.68
C LYS A 92 0.69 8.28 16.68
N THR A 93 -0.35 8.30 15.88
CA THR A 93 -0.56 7.33 14.81
C THR A 93 -0.51 8.02 13.45
N LYS A 94 0.15 7.38 12.50
CA LYS A 94 0.13 7.77 11.09
C LYS A 94 -0.83 6.83 10.34
N ASP A 95 -1.85 7.39 9.74
CA ASP A 95 -2.77 6.67 8.85
C ASP A 95 -2.00 6.25 7.58
N LEU A 96 -2.00 4.97 7.23
CA LEU A 96 -1.24 4.45 6.09
C LEU A 96 -1.80 4.89 4.74
N LYS A 97 -3.12 5.11 4.63
CA LYS A 97 -3.75 5.55 3.39
C LYS A 97 -3.61 7.04 3.13
N THR A 98 -3.79 7.87 4.18
CA THR A 98 -3.82 9.33 4.03
C THR A 98 -2.52 10.01 4.44
N GLY A 99 -1.58 9.27 5.04
CA GLY A 99 -0.33 9.82 5.56
C GLY A 99 -0.49 10.76 6.77
N ARG A 100 -1.72 11.02 7.23
CA ARG A 100 -1.99 11.95 8.32
C ARG A 100 -1.52 11.41 9.66
N VAL A 101 -0.84 12.26 10.43
CA VAL A 101 -0.45 11.95 11.81
C VAL A 101 -1.49 12.56 12.76
N VAL A 102 -2.04 11.71 13.63
CA VAL A 102 -3.03 12.10 14.64
C VAL A 102 -2.53 11.72 16.02
N GLU A 103 -2.57 12.65 16.96
CA GLU A 103 -2.27 12.38 18.36
C GLU A 103 -3.55 11.97 19.10
N GLN A 104 -3.48 10.89 19.86
CA GLN A 104 -4.59 10.35 20.63
C GLN A 104 -4.12 9.95 22.03
N THR A 105 -5.09 9.86 22.94
CA THR A 105 -4.85 9.44 24.33
C THR A 105 -5.81 8.33 24.69
N CYS A 106 -5.32 7.27 25.33
CA CYS A 106 -6.13 6.18 25.82
C CYS A 106 -5.74 5.81 27.25
N ASN A 107 -6.65 5.14 27.95
CA ASN A 107 -6.34 4.62 29.29
C ASN A 107 -5.34 3.47 29.22
N ALA A 108 -4.46 3.36 30.21
CA ALA A 108 -3.57 2.23 30.32
C ALA A 108 -4.37 0.92 30.42
N GLY A 109 -3.95 -0.11 29.64
CA GLY A 109 -4.67 -1.38 29.56
C GLY A 109 -5.80 -1.43 28.52
N SER A 110 -6.05 -0.37 27.73
CA SER A 110 -6.96 -0.42 26.59
C SER A 110 -6.48 -1.46 25.57
N LYS A 111 -7.44 -2.18 24.97
CA LYS A 111 -7.16 -3.20 23.94
C LYS A 111 -7.34 -2.63 22.55
N PHE A 112 -6.45 -3.02 21.64
CA PHE A 112 -6.46 -2.64 20.26
C PHE A 112 -6.28 -3.88 19.37
N GLU A 113 -6.78 -3.83 18.15
CA GLU A 113 -6.53 -4.86 17.16
C GLU A 113 -5.19 -4.55 16.47
N SER A 114 -4.25 -5.50 16.53
CA SER A 114 -2.98 -5.39 15.83
C SER A 114 -3.11 -5.92 14.41
N VAL A 115 -2.42 -5.26 13.50
CA VAL A 115 -2.31 -5.62 12.08
C VAL A 115 -0.83 -5.85 11.79
N THR A 116 -0.51 -6.95 11.12
CA THR A 116 0.87 -7.23 10.73
C THR A 116 1.23 -6.39 9.51
N LEU A 117 2.22 -5.54 9.65
CA LEU A 117 2.75 -4.78 8.53
C LEU A 117 3.94 -5.53 7.93
N THR A 118 3.84 -5.87 6.65
CA THR A 118 4.89 -6.53 5.88
C THR A 118 5.31 -5.63 4.73
N THR A 119 6.60 -5.50 4.53
CA THR A 119 7.16 -4.76 3.39
C THR A 119 7.83 -5.74 2.46
N THR A 120 7.43 -5.73 1.19
CA THR A 120 8.00 -6.58 0.14
C THR A 120 8.69 -5.70 -0.90
N GLU A 121 9.91 -6.06 -1.26
CA GLU A 121 10.65 -5.37 -2.32
C GLU A 121 10.24 -5.92 -3.68
N MET A 122 9.84 -5.03 -4.58
CA MET A 122 9.42 -5.34 -5.93
C MET A 122 10.01 -4.35 -6.92
N GLN A 123 10.33 -4.83 -8.11
CA GLN A 123 10.82 -4.00 -9.19
C GLN A 123 9.65 -3.35 -9.94
N TYR A 124 9.68 -2.05 -10.11
CA TYR A 124 8.74 -1.35 -10.97
C TYR A 124 9.07 -1.60 -12.44
N LEU A 125 8.09 -2.00 -13.24
CA LEU A 125 8.26 -2.29 -14.67
C LEU A 125 7.77 -1.13 -15.53
N TYR A 126 6.47 -0.90 -15.55
CA TYR A 126 5.83 0.10 -16.40
C TYR A 126 4.46 0.51 -15.86
N ASN A 127 3.87 1.50 -16.50
CA ASN A 127 2.54 2.03 -16.22
C ASN A 127 1.70 1.99 -17.51
N ASP A 128 0.45 1.53 -17.44
CA ASP A 128 -0.50 1.52 -18.57
C ASP A 128 -1.50 2.69 -18.52
N GLY A 129 -1.35 3.62 -17.55
CA GLY A 129 -2.24 4.75 -17.31
C GLY A 129 -3.09 4.55 -16.06
N ASP A 130 -3.75 3.42 -15.90
CA ASP A 130 -4.61 3.11 -14.74
C ASP A 130 -3.87 2.32 -13.66
N HIS A 131 -2.91 1.48 -14.05
CA HIS A 131 -2.18 0.58 -13.17
C HIS A 131 -0.67 0.67 -13.38
N TYR A 132 0.05 0.51 -12.28
CA TYR A 132 1.49 0.36 -12.24
C TYR A 132 1.84 -1.09 -12.00
N TYR A 133 2.71 -1.66 -12.81
CA TYR A 133 3.09 -3.07 -12.74
C TYR A 133 4.39 -3.23 -11.98
N PHE A 134 4.34 -4.04 -10.93
CA PHE A 134 5.50 -4.38 -10.11
C PHE A 134 5.76 -5.87 -10.21
N MET A 135 7.03 -6.25 -10.28
CA MET A 135 7.47 -7.63 -10.37
C MET A 135 8.22 -8.03 -9.09
N ASN A 136 7.83 -9.15 -8.52
CA ASN A 136 8.59 -9.75 -7.44
C ASN A 136 9.90 -10.32 -8.00
N MET A 137 11.03 -9.95 -7.42
CA MET A 137 12.35 -10.37 -7.91
C MET A 137 12.67 -11.85 -7.62
N GLU A 138 11.94 -12.50 -6.71
CA GLU A 138 12.13 -13.92 -6.37
C GLU A 138 11.22 -14.84 -7.17
N THR A 139 9.92 -14.50 -7.26
CA THR A 139 8.91 -15.35 -7.92
C THR A 139 8.64 -14.95 -9.37
N TYR A 140 9.07 -13.76 -9.79
CA TYR A 140 8.77 -13.14 -11.09
C TYR A 140 7.29 -12.90 -11.36
N ASP A 141 6.47 -12.97 -10.31
CA ASP A 141 5.04 -12.64 -10.41
C ASP A 141 4.86 -11.14 -10.60
N GLN A 142 3.97 -10.77 -11.52
CA GLN A 142 3.63 -9.37 -11.78
C GLN A 142 2.31 -9.03 -11.09
N ILE A 143 2.32 -7.91 -10.37
CA ILE A 143 1.17 -7.42 -9.62
C ILE A 143 0.78 -6.04 -10.14
N PRO A 144 -0.46 -5.87 -10.65
CA PRO A 144 -0.99 -4.56 -11.01
C PRO A 144 -1.41 -3.81 -9.74
N VAL A 145 -0.93 -2.59 -9.58
CA VAL A 145 -1.26 -1.68 -8.48
C VAL A 145 -2.00 -0.47 -9.03
N PRO A 146 -3.24 -0.19 -8.62
CA PRO A 146 -3.96 0.99 -9.06
C PRO A 146 -3.23 2.29 -8.69
N ALA A 147 -3.33 3.30 -9.56
CA ALA A 147 -2.67 4.59 -9.38
C ALA A 147 -3.02 5.28 -8.05
N ASP A 148 -4.23 5.04 -7.52
CA ASP A 148 -4.69 5.60 -6.25
C ASP A 148 -3.83 5.21 -5.03
N PHE A 149 -3.20 4.01 -5.07
CA PHE A 149 -2.30 3.54 -3.99
C PHE A 149 -0.91 4.16 -4.05
N ILE A 150 -0.53 4.69 -5.20
CA ILE A 150 0.79 5.29 -5.42
C ILE A 150 0.73 6.78 -5.11
N GLY A 151 -0.34 7.46 -5.54
CA GLY A 151 -0.56 8.89 -5.28
C GLY A 151 0.64 9.75 -5.70
N ASP A 152 1.09 10.64 -4.81
CA ASP A 152 2.20 11.55 -5.06
C ASP A 152 3.57 10.87 -5.27
N ASN A 153 3.69 9.60 -4.91
CA ASN A 153 4.93 8.84 -5.10
C ASN A 153 5.18 8.48 -6.57
N ALA A 154 4.16 8.58 -7.44
CA ALA A 154 4.25 8.28 -8.86
C ALA A 154 5.39 9.05 -9.57
N LYS A 155 5.61 10.30 -9.16
CA LYS A 155 6.66 11.19 -9.71
C LYS A 155 8.09 10.75 -9.37
N TRP A 156 8.27 9.77 -8.48
CA TRP A 156 9.58 9.26 -8.08
C TRP A 156 9.86 7.86 -8.61
N LEU A 157 8.88 7.24 -9.30
CA LEU A 157 9.03 5.90 -9.85
C LEU A 157 9.75 5.96 -11.19
N ARG A 158 10.79 5.15 -11.32
CA ARG A 158 11.53 4.94 -12.58
C ARG A 158 11.48 3.46 -12.92
N GLU A 159 11.45 3.15 -14.20
CA GLU A 159 11.50 1.78 -14.70
C GLU A 159 12.75 1.08 -14.18
N ASN A 160 12.56 -0.15 -13.74
CA ASN A 160 13.55 -1.04 -13.14
C ASN A 160 14.03 -0.67 -11.71
N ASP A 161 13.51 0.39 -11.09
CA ASP A 161 13.83 0.70 -9.70
C ASP A 161 13.14 -0.28 -8.75
N VAL A 162 13.83 -0.60 -7.64
CA VAL A 162 13.29 -1.45 -6.58
C VAL A 162 12.50 -0.59 -5.60
N CYS A 163 11.20 -0.85 -5.53
CA CYS A 163 10.26 -0.17 -4.67
C CYS A 163 9.81 -1.07 -3.53
N GLN A 164 9.37 -0.47 -2.44
CA GLN A 164 8.84 -1.18 -1.28
C GLN A 164 7.32 -1.10 -1.26
N LEU A 165 6.67 -2.26 -1.42
CA LEU A 165 5.23 -2.39 -1.30
C LEU A 165 4.88 -2.72 0.16
N LEU A 166 4.04 -1.89 0.77
CA LEU A 166 3.60 -2.03 2.14
C LEU A 166 2.26 -2.77 2.18
N TYR A 167 2.24 -3.91 2.83
CA TYR A 167 1.05 -4.72 3.07
C TYR A 167 0.64 -4.66 4.53
N ALA A 168 -0.66 -4.63 4.76
CA ALA A 168 -1.26 -4.79 6.08
C ALA A 168 -2.04 -6.11 6.06
N ASP A 169 -1.49 -7.12 6.72
CA ASP A 169 -1.88 -8.54 6.57
C ASP A 169 -1.78 -8.98 5.10
N GLU A 170 -2.89 -9.00 4.35
CA GLU A 170 -2.92 -9.37 2.92
C GLU A 170 -3.28 -8.17 2.01
N ASP A 171 -3.67 -7.04 2.59
CA ASP A 171 -4.12 -5.86 1.85
C ASP A 171 -2.94 -4.93 1.52
N LEU A 172 -2.84 -4.52 0.25
CA LEU A 172 -1.87 -3.50 -0.18
C LEU A 172 -2.28 -2.13 0.37
N MET A 173 -1.38 -1.46 1.08
CA MET A 173 -1.62 -0.15 1.68
C MET A 173 -0.98 1.00 0.90
N GLY A 174 0.14 0.74 0.24
CA GLY A 174 0.84 1.76 -0.53
C GLY A 174 2.17 1.29 -1.09
N VAL A 175 2.76 2.14 -1.90
CA VAL A 175 4.06 1.92 -2.54
C VAL A 175 5.01 3.04 -2.13
N ASN A 176 6.17 2.67 -1.62
CA ASN A 176 7.24 3.59 -1.30
C ASN A 176 8.35 3.46 -2.36
N PRO A 177 8.72 4.53 -3.05
CA PRO A 177 9.87 4.54 -3.94
C PRO A 177 11.17 4.34 -3.14
N PRO A 178 12.31 4.05 -3.80
CA PRO A 178 13.61 4.00 -3.13
C PRO A 178 13.91 5.34 -2.47
N MET A 179 14.61 5.32 -1.32
CA MET A 179 14.91 6.54 -0.55
C MET A 179 15.69 7.59 -1.35
N PHE A 180 16.53 7.13 -2.25
CA PHE A 180 17.34 7.98 -3.12
C PHE A 180 17.19 7.52 -4.56
N ILE A 181 17.02 8.49 -5.45
CA ILE A 181 17.05 8.25 -6.90
C ILE A 181 18.13 9.10 -7.52
N GLU A 182 18.71 8.59 -8.61
CA GLU A 182 19.62 9.33 -9.46
C GLU A 182 18.82 9.80 -10.69
N ALA A 183 18.69 11.09 -10.85
CA ALA A 183 17.88 11.70 -11.88
C ALA A 183 18.66 12.75 -12.64
N GLU A 184 18.34 12.95 -13.92
CA GLU A 184 18.94 13.98 -14.76
C GLU A 184 18.05 15.23 -14.77
N ILE A 185 18.68 16.42 -14.66
CA ILE A 185 17.98 17.70 -14.75
C ILE A 185 17.60 17.94 -16.20
N THR A 186 16.30 17.97 -16.50
CA THR A 186 15.76 18.25 -17.84
C THR A 186 15.54 19.74 -18.06
N GLU A 187 15.11 20.47 -17.03
CA GLU A 187 14.82 21.89 -17.12
C GLU A 187 15.18 22.60 -15.80
N THR A 188 15.79 23.76 -15.90
CA THR A 188 16.09 24.62 -14.74
C THR A 188 16.30 26.06 -15.19
N ASP A 189 15.97 27.00 -14.33
CA ASP A 189 16.25 28.41 -14.59
C ASP A 189 17.75 28.69 -14.64
N PRO A 190 18.20 29.64 -15.51
CA PRO A 190 19.58 30.08 -15.51
C PRO A 190 19.91 30.71 -14.16
N GLY A 191 21.02 30.28 -13.56
CA GLY A 191 21.49 30.84 -12.29
C GLY A 191 21.98 32.29 -12.47
N PHE A 192 21.32 33.25 -11.85
CA PHE A 192 21.76 34.65 -11.84
C PHE A 192 22.87 34.86 -10.80
N LYS A 193 24.01 35.42 -11.26
CA LYS A 193 25.10 35.87 -10.39
C LYS A 193 24.67 37.10 -9.60
N GLY A 194 24.03 36.98 -8.48
CA GLY A 194 23.60 38.10 -7.65
C GLY A 194 22.98 37.72 -6.32
N ASP A 195 22.46 36.51 -6.24
CA ASP A 195 21.68 36.02 -5.09
C ASP A 195 22.49 35.10 -4.16
N THR A 196 23.80 35.23 -4.13
CA THR A 196 24.72 34.28 -3.48
C THR A 196 24.90 34.50 -1.98
N VAL A 197 24.22 35.47 -1.35
CA VAL A 197 24.48 35.82 0.07
C VAL A 197 23.95 34.78 1.05
N GLN A 198 23.03 33.89 0.64
CA GLN A 198 22.45 32.85 1.51
C GLN A 198 22.26 31.47 0.86
N GLY A 199 23.16 31.04 -0.03
CA GLY A 199 23.07 29.70 -0.61
C GLY A 199 21.77 29.50 -1.40
N GLY A 200 21.49 30.34 -2.37
CA GLY A 200 20.29 30.33 -3.18
C GLY A 200 20.02 28.95 -3.82
N SER A 201 18.78 28.49 -3.78
CA SER A 201 18.30 27.33 -4.51
C SER A 201 17.37 27.76 -5.63
N LYS A 202 17.32 26.99 -6.70
CA LYS A 202 16.43 27.18 -7.84
C LYS A 202 15.59 25.93 -8.09
N PRO A 203 14.39 26.06 -8.63
CA PRO A 203 13.61 24.89 -9.05
C PRO A 203 14.26 24.26 -10.28
N ALA A 204 14.31 22.93 -10.28
CA ALA A 204 14.74 22.13 -11.43
C ALA A 204 13.75 20.99 -11.62
N THR A 205 13.38 20.75 -12.87
CA THR A 205 12.59 19.61 -13.28
C THR A 205 13.54 18.47 -13.64
N ILE A 206 13.29 17.29 -13.11
CA ILE A 206 14.07 16.09 -13.40
C ILE A 206 13.35 15.20 -14.43
N ASP A 207 14.04 14.20 -14.95
CA ASP A 207 13.57 13.26 -15.98
C ASP A 207 12.24 12.56 -15.65
N THR A 208 11.93 12.39 -14.37
CA THR A 208 10.65 11.82 -13.89
C THR A 208 9.50 12.84 -13.87
N GLY A 209 9.74 14.10 -14.21
CA GLY A 209 8.77 15.20 -14.15
C GLY A 209 8.58 15.82 -12.75
N ALA A 210 9.32 15.38 -11.75
CA ALA A 210 9.28 16.00 -10.43
C ALA A 210 10.08 17.29 -10.38
N VAL A 211 9.60 18.27 -9.60
CA VAL A 211 10.31 19.54 -9.35
C VAL A 211 11.06 19.46 -8.03
N VAL A 212 12.36 19.69 -8.07
CA VAL A 212 13.29 19.62 -6.94
C VAL A 212 14.01 20.93 -6.75
N GLN A 213 14.23 21.34 -5.49
CA GLN A 213 15.06 22.51 -5.20
C GLN A 213 16.54 22.13 -5.25
N VAL A 214 17.27 22.74 -6.20
CA VAL A 214 18.69 22.47 -6.43
C VAL A 214 19.53 23.72 -6.23
N PRO A 215 20.83 23.58 -5.89
CA PRO A 215 21.75 24.71 -5.83
C PRO A 215 21.90 25.44 -7.15
N MET A 216 22.17 26.73 -7.11
CA MET A 216 22.25 27.63 -8.27
C MET A 216 23.31 27.21 -9.31
N TYR A 217 24.34 26.47 -8.92
CA TYR A 217 25.45 26.09 -9.81
C TYR A 217 25.13 24.91 -10.74
N LEU A 218 24.02 24.17 -10.51
CA LEU A 218 23.65 23.03 -11.32
C LEU A 218 22.98 23.48 -12.63
N ASN A 219 23.28 22.75 -13.71
CA ASN A 219 22.78 23.03 -15.05
C ASN A 219 21.94 21.85 -15.59
N VAL A 220 21.22 22.12 -16.68
CA VAL A 220 20.51 21.08 -17.45
C VAL A 220 21.52 20.01 -17.92
N GLY A 221 21.13 18.75 -17.90
CA GLY A 221 21.94 17.60 -18.28
C GLY A 221 22.85 17.06 -17.17
N GLU A 222 22.84 17.67 -15.98
CA GLU A 222 23.60 17.14 -14.85
C GLU A 222 22.80 16.08 -14.08
N LYS A 223 23.48 15.01 -13.66
CA LYS A 223 22.88 13.95 -12.84
C LYS A 223 23.01 14.30 -11.37
N ILE A 224 21.90 14.19 -10.68
CA ILE A 224 21.79 14.50 -9.26
C ILE A 224 21.16 13.33 -8.50
N LYS A 225 21.56 13.22 -7.24
CA LYS A 225 20.94 12.33 -6.28
C LYS A 225 19.92 13.10 -5.43
N VAL A 226 18.70 12.61 -5.43
CA VAL A 226 17.54 13.23 -4.77
C VAL A 226 17.02 12.31 -3.67
N ASP A 227 16.67 12.86 -2.50
CA ASP A 227 15.91 12.17 -1.47
C ASP A 227 14.41 12.25 -1.82
N THR A 228 13.78 11.11 -2.04
CA THR A 228 12.37 11.03 -2.49
C THR A 228 11.37 11.38 -1.41
N ARG A 229 11.74 11.32 -0.13
CA ARG A 229 10.86 11.61 1.01
C ARG A 229 10.56 13.10 1.14
N ASP A 230 11.60 13.92 0.99
CA ASP A 230 11.55 15.36 1.15
C ASP A 230 11.59 16.11 -0.18
N GLY A 231 11.91 15.42 -1.29
CA GLY A 231 12.14 16.03 -2.59
C GLY A 231 13.35 16.96 -2.60
N LYS A 232 14.41 16.63 -1.85
CA LYS A 232 15.58 17.49 -1.71
C LYS A 232 16.80 16.95 -2.44
N PHE A 233 17.55 17.86 -3.02
CA PHE A 233 18.88 17.57 -3.54
C PHE A 233 19.83 17.09 -2.43
N VAL A 234 20.54 16.00 -2.67
CA VAL A 234 21.55 15.43 -1.74
C VAL A 234 22.96 15.70 -2.26
N SER A 235 23.25 15.28 -3.47
CA SER A 235 24.58 15.41 -4.07
C SER A 235 24.50 15.34 -5.59
N ARG A 236 25.58 15.81 -6.24
CA ARG A 236 25.83 15.53 -7.66
C ARG A 236 26.41 14.11 -7.79
N VAL A 237 26.02 13.41 -8.83
CA VAL A 237 26.56 12.08 -9.20
C VAL A 237 27.72 12.21 -10.16
#